data_92a23e871b229e1e153ae8ecd01cdacb
#
_entry.id   92a23e871b229e1e153ae8ecd01cdacb
#
_cell.length_a   1.000
_cell.length_b   1.000
_cell.length_c   1.000
_cell.angle_alpha   90.00
_cell.angle_beta   90.00
_cell.angle_gamma   90.00
#
_symmetry.space_group_name_H-M   'P 1'
#
loop_
_entity.id
_entity.type
_entity.pdbx_description
1 polymer ?
#
loop_
_entity_poly.entity_id
_entity_poly.type
_entity_poly.pdbx_seq_one_letter_code
_entity_poly.pdbx_strand_id
1 'polypeptide(L)'
;MSENKENIRTQEEKDLIINARKPEGELGDQLLDRMNESHEKLAQWGVSHLDIEKDDLILDIGCGGGVNVERFLKMTENKVYGLDYSDIAVEKSTRLNQDAIDEGRCEIIHGSVSELPFEDNSFDIVTCFETVYFWPDFVNDSKEVRRVLKDDGIIFICNEAIPTEGDQRQKELIDLLEMKIYSDDQFDQFLREAGFSDIISFSKDGPDSLDKELVTGWLTVIARK
;
A
#
# COMPACT_ATOMS: atom_id res chain seq x y z
N MET A 1 35.89 -4.99 22.35
CA MET A 1 35.02 -6.14 22.08
C MET A 1 33.65 -5.72 22.59
N SER A 2 32.85 -5.09 21.74
CA SER A 2 31.45 -4.77 22.02
C SER A 2 30.62 -6.01 21.65
N GLU A 3 30.04 -6.64 22.66
CA GLU A 3 29.08 -7.71 22.45
C GLU A 3 27.91 -7.15 21.62
N ASN A 4 27.76 -7.65 20.39
CA ASN A 4 26.52 -7.54 19.63
C ASN A 4 25.45 -8.30 20.44
N LYS A 5 24.69 -7.59 21.28
CA LYS A 5 23.42 -8.12 21.77
C LYS A 5 22.51 -8.20 20.53
N GLU A 6 22.39 -9.40 19.98
CA GLU A 6 21.26 -9.73 19.11
C GLU A 6 19.99 -9.35 19.87
N ASN A 7 19.28 -8.38 19.35
CA ASN A 7 18.01 -7.92 19.91
C ASN A 7 16.96 -8.98 19.54
N ILE A 8 16.92 -10.07 20.30
CA ILE A 8 15.98 -11.18 20.06
C ILE A 8 14.59 -10.67 20.42
N ARG A 9 13.75 -10.47 19.41
CA ARG A 9 12.34 -10.08 19.60
C ARG A 9 11.61 -11.11 20.46
N THR A 10 10.79 -10.65 21.37
CA THR A 10 9.87 -11.50 22.14
C THR A 10 8.80 -12.11 21.22
N GLN A 11 8.12 -13.15 21.70
CA GLN A 11 7.03 -13.74 20.91
C GLN A 11 5.89 -12.73 20.69
N GLU A 12 5.57 -11.92 21.71
CA GLU A 12 4.54 -10.86 21.60
C GLU A 12 4.90 -9.80 20.53
N GLU A 13 6.18 -9.40 20.44
CA GLU A 13 6.64 -8.48 19.40
C GLU A 13 6.55 -9.10 17.99
N LYS A 14 6.85 -10.39 17.86
CA LYS A 14 6.70 -11.11 16.59
C LYS A 14 5.24 -11.22 16.18
N ASP A 15 4.36 -11.57 17.10
CA ASP A 15 2.92 -11.71 16.85
C ASP A 15 2.31 -10.36 16.42
N LEU A 16 2.76 -9.26 17.04
CA LEU A 16 2.37 -7.91 16.61
C LEU A 16 2.83 -7.60 15.18
N ILE A 17 4.08 -7.90 14.85
CA ILE A 17 4.63 -7.66 13.52
C ILE A 17 3.90 -8.50 12.46
N ILE A 18 3.67 -9.79 12.73
CA ILE A 18 2.95 -10.70 11.81
C ILE A 18 1.53 -10.18 11.53
N ASN A 19 0.90 -9.55 12.52
CA ASN A 19 -0.43 -8.96 12.37
C ASN A 19 -0.45 -7.78 11.35
N ALA A 20 0.70 -7.19 11.02
CA ALA A 20 0.78 -6.14 10.00
C ALA A 20 0.43 -6.66 8.59
N ARG A 21 0.70 -7.95 8.30
CA ARG A 21 0.37 -8.55 7.01
C ARG A 21 -1.14 -8.67 6.79
N LYS A 22 -1.87 -9.10 7.81
CA LYS A 22 -3.33 -9.20 7.82
C LYS A 22 -3.85 -8.86 9.21
N PRO A 23 -4.23 -7.60 9.44
CA PRO A 23 -4.74 -7.19 10.74
C PRO A 23 -5.95 -8.00 11.18
N GLU A 24 -5.90 -8.58 12.40
CA GLU A 24 -6.96 -9.39 12.98
C GLU A 24 -7.20 -9.02 14.45
N GLY A 25 -8.48 -9.05 14.86
CA GLY A 25 -8.90 -8.81 16.24
C GLY A 25 -8.57 -7.41 16.75
N GLU A 26 -8.64 -7.22 18.09
CA GLU A 26 -8.39 -5.92 18.75
C GLU A 26 -6.96 -5.42 18.52
N LEU A 27 -6.00 -6.34 18.48
CA LEU A 27 -4.60 -6.00 18.21
C LEU A 27 -4.41 -5.46 16.81
N GLY A 28 -5.10 -6.04 15.82
CA GLY A 28 -5.11 -5.56 14.44
C GLY A 28 -5.74 -4.17 14.31
N ASP A 29 -6.83 -3.91 15.03
CA ASP A 29 -7.47 -2.58 15.03
C ASP A 29 -6.53 -1.50 15.59
N GLN A 30 -5.83 -1.77 16.71
CA GLN A 30 -4.83 -0.86 17.27
C GLN A 30 -3.61 -0.68 16.36
N LEU A 31 -3.19 -1.74 15.68
CA LEU A 31 -2.07 -1.67 14.73
C LEU A 31 -2.40 -0.77 13.54
N LEU A 32 -3.62 -0.87 12.99
CA LEU A 32 -4.08 0.01 11.91
C LEU A 32 -4.05 1.49 12.31
N ASP A 33 -4.37 1.85 13.57
CA ASP A 33 -4.22 3.23 14.05
C ASP A 33 -2.76 3.70 14.00
N ARG A 34 -1.83 2.87 14.47
CA ARG A 34 -0.40 3.19 14.43
C ARG A 34 0.12 3.31 13.00
N MET A 35 -0.32 2.41 12.11
CA MET A 35 0.07 2.47 10.69
C MET A 35 -0.45 3.74 10.04
N ASN A 36 -1.69 4.14 10.30
CA ASN A 36 -2.27 5.38 9.81
C ASN A 36 -1.43 6.61 10.24
N GLU A 37 -0.95 6.64 11.48
CA GLU A 37 -0.12 7.73 12.00
C GLU A 37 1.31 7.70 11.44
N SER A 38 1.94 6.52 11.43
CA SER A 38 3.35 6.38 11.02
C SER A 38 3.55 6.63 9.53
N HIS A 39 2.62 6.20 8.68
CA HIS A 39 2.72 6.35 7.22
C HIS A 39 2.22 7.70 6.68
N GLU A 40 1.72 8.59 7.54
CA GLU A 40 1.17 9.89 7.12
C GLU A 40 2.17 10.71 6.27
N LYS A 41 3.43 10.80 6.70
CA LYS A 41 4.47 11.55 5.99
C LYS A 41 4.86 10.90 4.66
N LEU A 42 4.90 9.56 4.63
CA LEU A 42 5.13 8.78 3.42
C LEU A 42 4.01 9.05 2.41
N ALA A 43 2.76 8.93 2.85
CA ALA A 43 1.60 9.14 2.00
C ALA A 43 1.53 10.57 1.46
N GLN A 44 1.79 11.60 2.28
CA GLN A 44 1.86 12.99 1.83
C GLN A 44 2.94 13.20 0.78
N TRP A 45 4.13 12.64 1.00
CA TRP A 45 5.21 12.73 0.03
C TRP A 45 4.87 11.97 -1.25
N GLY A 46 4.39 10.75 -1.16
CA GLY A 46 4.02 9.95 -2.32
C GLY A 46 2.95 10.66 -3.16
N VAL A 47 1.84 11.06 -2.55
CA VAL A 47 0.74 11.76 -3.24
C VAL A 47 1.19 13.07 -3.88
N SER A 48 2.27 13.71 -3.39
CA SER A 48 2.80 14.92 -4.04
C SER A 48 3.35 14.68 -5.46
N HIS A 49 3.52 13.43 -5.87
CA HIS A 49 3.90 13.01 -7.23
C HIS A 49 2.71 12.60 -8.09
N LEU A 50 1.49 12.62 -7.53
CA LEU A 50 0.25 12.33 -8.27
C LEU A 50 -0.40 13.64 -8.74
N ASP A 51 -0.82 13.65 -9.98
CA ASP A 51 -1.73 14.65 -10.52
C ASP A 51 -3.13 14.04 -10.53
N ILE A 52 -4.00 14.51 -9.65
CA ILE A 52 -5.35 13.99 -9.46
C ILE A 52 -6.35 15.03 -9.96
N GLU A 53 -7.10 14.65 -10.97
CA GLU A 53 -8.16 15.49 -11.51
C GLU A 53 -9.45 15.33 -10.68
N LYS A 54 -10.33 16.34 -10.77
CA LYS A 54 -11.54 16.37 -9.95
C LYS A 54 -12.56 15.28 -10.26
N ASP A 55 -12.51 14.73 -11.46
CA ASP A 55 -13.38 13.68 -11.93
C ASP A 55 -12.76 12.28 -11.94
N ASP A 56 -11.54 12.13 -11.40
CA ASP A 56 -10.87 10.85 -11.31
C ASP A 56 -11.62 9.88 -10.37
N LEU A 57 -11.89 8.69 -10.88
CA LEU A 57 -12.38 7.55 -10.12
C LEU A 57 -11.18 6.76 -9.59
N ILE A 58 -11.07 6.68 -8.26
CA ILE A 58 -9.88 6.15 -7.60
C ILE A 58 -10.22 4.85 -6.86
N LEU A 59 -9.32 3.87 -6.96
CA LEU A 59 -9.32 2.64 -6.16
C LEU A 59 -8.05 2.57 -5.32
N ASP A 60 -8.17 2.45 -4.00
CA ASP A 60 -7.06 2.21 -3.08
C ASP A 60 -7.03 0.73 -2.67
N ILE A 61 -6.03 -0.02 -3.14
CA ILE A 61 -5.86 -1.45 -2.87
C ILE A 61 -5.00 -1.65 -1.62
N GLY A 62 -5.50 -2.46 -0.68
CA GLY A 62 -4.92 -2.60 0.65
C GLY A 62 -5.15 -1.33 1.47
N CYS A 63 -6.39 -0.81 1.45
CA CYS A 63 -6.73 0.49 2.03
C CYS A 63 -6.56 0.57 3.56
N GLY A 64 -6.35 -0.57 4.24
CA GLY A 64 -6.11 -0.64 5.67
C GLY A 64 -7.16 0.10 6.49
N GLY A 65 -6.74 1.03 7.34
CA GLY A 65 -7.64 1.85 8.17
C GLY A 65 -8.39 2.95 7.43
N GLY A 66 -8.20 3.12 6.10
CA GLY A 66 -8.98 4.00 5.24
C GLY A 66 -8.54 5.46 5.18
N VAL A 67 -7.38 5.82 5.76
CA VAL A 67 -6.91 7.22 5.79
C VAL A 67 -6.56 7.73 4.39
N ASN A 68 -6.02 6.89 3.51
CA ASN A 68 -5.75 7.30 2.14
C ASN A 68 -7.04 7.44 1.32
N VAL A 69 -8.06 6.59 1.57
CA VAL A 69 -9.40 6.77 1.00
C VAL A 69 -9.96 8.14 1.40
N GLU A 70 -9.92 8.49 2.69
CA GLU A 70 -10.34 9.82 3.19
C GLU A 70 -9.55 10.96 2.55
N ARG A 71 -8.25 10.77 2.32
CA ARG A 71 -7.39 11.73 1.63
C ARG A 71 -7.83 11.97 0.20
N PHE A 72 -8.06 10.90 -0.58
CA PHE A 72 -8.50 11.00 -1.97
C PHE A 72 -9.89 11.59 -2.11
N LEU A 73 -10.80 11.32 -1.18
CA LEU A 73 -12.14 11.95 -1.14
C LEU A 73 -12.09 13.49 -1.03
N LYS A 74 -11.00 14.05 -0.52
CA LYS A 74 -10.74 15.49 -0.45
C LYS A 74 -10.11 16.05 -1.73
N MET A 75 -9.57 15.18 -2.59
CA MET A 75 -8.83 15.58 -3.79
C MET A 75 -9.67 15.43 -5.06
N THR A 76 -10.53 14.41 -5.15
CA THR A 76 -11.48 14.26 -6.26
C THR A 76 -12.91 14.59 -5.84
N GLU A 77 -13.74 15.01 -6.80
CA GLU A 77 -15.20 15.16 -6.63
C GLU A 77 -15.94 13.85 -7.00
N ASN A 78 -15.25 12.88 -7.58
CA ASN A 78 -15.79 11.57 -7.95
C ASN A 78 -15.78 10.61 -6.75
N LYS A 79 -16.17 9.37 -6.97
CA LYS A 79 -16.20 8.30 -5.97
C LYS A 79 -14.81 7.73 -5.73
N VAL A 80 -14.52 7.36 -4.49
CA VAL A 80 -13.30 6.64 -4.11
C VAL A 80 -13.69 5.26 -3.59
N TYR A 81 -13.01 4.24 -4.06
CA TYR A 81 -13.15 2.87 -3.60
C TYR A 81 -11.94 2.48 -2.75
N GLY A 82 -12.19 1.79 -1.64
CA GLY A 82 -11.16 1.10 -0.87
C GLY A 82 -11.39 -0.41 -0.96
N LEU A 83 -10.31 -1.19 -1.14
CA LEU A 83 -10.37 -2.63 -1.10
C LEU A 83 -9.33 -3.17 -0.13
N ASP A 84 -9.73 -4.08 0.76
CA ASP A 84 -8.80 -4.78 1.64
C ASP A 84 -9.26 -6.23 1.85
N TYR A 85 -8.31 -7.14 2.12
CA TYR A 85 -8.61 -8.54 2.37
C TYR A 85 -8.74 -8.88 3.87
N SER A 86 -8.49 -7.92 4.75
CA SER A 86 -8.72 -8.00 6.19
C SER A 86 -10.10 -7.48 6.57
N ASP A 87 -10.91 -8.30 7.22
CA ASP A 87 -12.23 -7.88 7.72
C ASP A 87 -12.14 -6.68 8.66
N ILE A 88 -11.12 -6.64 9.53
CA ILE A 88 -10.88 -5.55 10.49
C ILE A 88 -10.51 -4.25 9.76
N ALA A 89 -9.70 -4.34 8.70
CA ALA A 89 -9.35 -3.18 7.88
C ALA A 89 -10.59 -2.62 7.17
N VAL A 90 -11.40 -3.49 6.56
CA VAL A 90 -12.67 -3.12 5.91
C VAL A 90 -13.62 -2.45 6.91
N GLU A 91 -13.81 -3.04 8.10
CA GLU A 91 -14.67 -2.47 9.14
C GLU A 91 -14.17 -1.09 9.59
N LYS A 92 -12.86 -0.95 9.84
CA LYS A 92 -12.25 0.31 10.28
C LYS A 92 -12.33 1.39 9.21
N SER A 93 -11.98 1.05 7.96
CA SER A 93 -12.07 1.95 6.82
C SER A 93 -13.51 2.41 6.57
N THR A 94 -14.48 1.50 6.71
CA THR A 94 -15.92 1.83 6.62
C THR A 94 -16.32 2.84 7.70
N ARG A 95 -15.95 2.59 8.95
CA ARG A 95 -16.25 3.53 10.06
C ARG A 95 -15.66 4.92 9.83
N LEU A 96 -14.41 4.97 9.37
CA LEU A 96 -13.73 6.25 9.13
C LEU A 96 -14.39 7.05 8.01
N ASN A 97 -14.86 6.38 6.96
CA ASN A 97 -15.37 7.03 5.75
C ASN A 97 -16.92 7.01 5.67
N GLN A 98 -17.62 6.75 6.79
CA GLN A 98 -19.06 6.54 6.82
C GLN A 98 -19.86 7.70 6.19
N ASP A 99 -19.49 8.94 6.48
CA ASP A 99 -20.19 10.11 5.93
C ASP A 99 -20.12 10.14 4.38
N ALA A 100 -18.95 9.85 3.81
CA ALA A 100 -18.78 9.78 2.36
C ALA A 100 -19.48 8.56 1.74
N ILE A 101 -19.61 7.46 2.49
CA ILE A 101 -20.38 6.27 2.07
C ILE A 101 -21.87 6.64 2.01
N ASP A 102 -22.41 7.31 3.02
CA ASP A 102 -23.80 7.73 3.09
C ASP A 102 -24.15 8.75 1.98
N GLU A 103 -23.18 9.55 1.57
CA GLU A 103 -23.27 10.47 0.41
C GLU A 103 -23.14 9.76 -0.95
N GLY A 104 -22.78 8.47 -0.97
CA GLY A 104 -22.54 7.70 -2.20
C GLY A 104 -21.19 7.97 -2.88
N ARG A 105 -20.28 8.68 -2.21
CA ARG A 105 -18.96 9.05 -2.69
C ARG A 105 -17.84 8.07 -2.30
N CYS A 106 -18.13 7.11 -1.45
CA CYS A 106 -17.17 6.10 -1.03
C CYS A 106 -17.81 4.71 -1.04
N GLU A 107 -16.98 3.70 -1.27
CA GLU A 107 -17.33 2.30 -1.06
C GLU A 107 -16.11 1.52 -0.60
N ILE A 108 -16.27 0.76 0.49
CA ILE A 108 -15.21 -0.11 1.02
C ILE A 108 -15.61 -1.57 0.79
N ILE A 109 -14.71 -2.33 0.17
CA ILE A 109 -14.98 -3.68 -0.31
C ILE A 109 -13.99 -4.66 0.30
N HIS A 110 -14.48 -5.78 0.83
CA HIS A 110 -13.65 -6.91 1.18
C HIS A 110 -13.27 -7.69 -0.07
N GLY A 111 -11.97 -7.84 -0.35
CA GLY A 111 -11.52 -8.52 -1.56
C GLY A 111 -10.00 -8.65 -1.67
N SER A 112 -9.55 -9.29 -2.73
CA SER A 112 -8.14 -9.50 -3.05
C SER A 112 -7.77 -8.83 -4.35
N VAL A 113 -6.53 -8.34 -4.45
CA VAL A 113 -5.97 -7.80 -5.70
C VAL A 113 -5.93 -8.85 -6.82
N SER A 114 -5.82 -10.13 -6.47
CA SER A 114 -5.75 -11.21 -7.46
C SER A 114 -7.08 -11.47 -8.21
N GLU A 115 -8.20 -10.94 -7.69
CA GLU A 115 -9.53 -11.03 -8.31
C GLU A 115 -10.36 -9.79 -7.90
N LEU A 116 -10.19 -8.69 -8.66
CA LEU A 116 -10.85 -7.42 -8.37
C LEU A 116 -12.31 -7.46 -8.83
N PRO A 117 -13.29 -7.17 -7.94
CA PRO A 117 -14.72 -7.26 -8.25
C PRO A 117 -15.23 -6.06 -9.05
N PHE A 118 -14.46 -5.63 -10.05
CA PHE A 118 -14.77 -4.48 -10.89
C PHE A 118 -14.70 -4.86 -12.37
N GLU A 119 -15.43 -4.10 -13.18
CA GLU A 119 -15.40 -4.23 -14.63
C GLU A 119 -14.08 -3.71 -15.20
N ASP A 120 -13.77 -4.13 -16.45
CA ASP A 120 -12.62 -3.62 -17.17
C ASP A 120 -12.78 -2.11 -17.42
N ASN A 121 -11.66 -1.37 -17.42
CA ASN A 121 -11.62 0.05 -17.74
C ASN A 121 -12.51 0.93 -16.83
N SER A 122 -12.49 0.66 -15.54
CA SER A 122 -13.31 1.36 -14.55
C SER A 122 -12.61 2.60 -13.96
N PHE A 123 -11.35 2.49 -13.58
CA PHE A 123 -10.64 3.48 -12.76
C PHE A 123 -9.65 4.32 -13.55
N ASP A 124 -9.55 5.59 -13.18
CA ASP A 124 -8.52 6.51 -13.67
C ASP A 124 -7.20 6.26 -12.93
N ILE A 125 -7.28 6.05 -11.61
CA ILE A 125 -6.13 5.82 -10.74
C ILE A 125 -6.38 4.62 -9.83
N VAL A 126 -5.39 3.71 -9.75
CA VAL A 126 -5.32 2.67 -8.73
C VAL A 126 -4.11 2.94 -7.85
N THR A 127 -4.29 3.05 -6.55
CA THR A 127 -3.25 3.32 -5.56
C THR A 127 -2.95 2.11 -4.69
N CYS A 128 -1.68 1.97 -4.29
CA CYS A 128 -1.17 0.86 -3.48
C CYS A 128 -0.13 1.42 -2.49
N PHE A 129 -0.53 1.63 -1.23
CA PHE A 129 0.37 2.11 -0.17
C PHE A 129 0.74 0.96 0.76
N GLU A 130 2.03 0.65 0.88
CA GLU A 130 2.55 -0.37 1.82
C GLU A 130 1.93 -1.76 1.68
N THR A 131 1.35 -2.10 0.54
CA THR A 131 0.57 -3.33 0.34
C THR A 131 1.19 -4.33 -0.63
N VAL A 132 1.93 -3.85 -1.64
CA VAL A 132 2.48 -4.71 -2.73
C VAL A 132 3.47 -5.77 -2.24
N TYR A 133 4.02 -5.59 -1.06
CA TYR A 133 4.88 -6.57 -0.38
C TYR A 133 4.21 -7.94 -0.17
N PHE A 134 2.89 -7.92 -0.03
CA PHE A 134 2.08 -9.07 0.36
C PHE A 134 1.28 -9.66 -0.82
N TRP A 135 1.43 -9.09 -2.01
CA TRP A 135 0.73 -9.61 -3.18
C TRP A 135 1.23 -11.02 -3.53
N PRO A 136 0.34 -11.97 -3.76
CA PRO A 136 0.72 -13.36 -4.07
C PRO A 136 1.62 -13.49 -5.27
N ASP A 137 1.26 -12.81 -6.38
CA ASP A 137 1.99 -12.80 -7.65
C ASP A 137 1.95 -11.39 -8.24
N PHE A 138 3.00 -10.59 -7.95
CA PHE A 138 3.02 -9.17 -8.32
C PHE A 138 2.74 -8.93 -9.82
N VAL A 139 3.28 -9.77 -10.71
CA VAL A 139 3.06 -9.59 -12.17
C VAL A 139 1.61 -9.90 -12.56
N ASN A 140 1.04 -11.00 -12.08
CA ASN A 140 -0.34 -11.37 -12.42
C ASN A 140 -1.35 -10.48 -11.70
N ASP A 141 -1.09 -10.10 -10.46
CA ASP A 141 -1.93 -9.14 -9.72
C ASP A 141 -1.88 -7.74 -10.37
N SER A 142 -0.71 -7.33 -10.91
CA SER A 142 -0.60 -6.10 -11.69
C SER A 142 -1.36 -6.16 -13.03
N LYS A 143 -1.47 -7.33 -13.67
CA LYS A 143 -2.33 -7.50 -14.86
C LYS A 143 -3.81 -7.32 -14.51
N GLU A 144 -4.22 -7.77 -13.33
CA GLU A 144 -5.57 -7.58 -12.83
C GLU A 144 -5.85 -6.10 -12.53
N VAL A 145 -4.90 -5.39 -11.90
CA VAL A 145 -4.96 -3.93 -11.75
C VAL A 145 -5.05 -3.25 -13.12
N ARG A 146 -4.22 -3.68 -14.08
CA ARG A 146 -4.26 -3.13 -15.44
C ARG A 146 -5.60 -3.35 -16.12
N ARG A 147 -6.28 -4.47 -15.89
CA ARG A 147 -7.61 -4.77 -16.43
C ARG A 147 -8.63 -3.72 -16.01
N VAL A 148 -8.66 -3.39 -14.72
CA VAL A 148 -9.65 -2.46 -14.17
C VAL A 148 -9.29 -0.99 -14.41
N LEU A 149 -8.06 -0.65 -14.76
CA LEU A 149 -7.68 0.70 -15.17
C LEU A 149 -8.28 1.05 -16.53
N LYS A 150 -8.71 2.29 -16.71
CA LYS A 150 -9.06 2.87 -18.02
C LYS A 150 -7.83 2.95 -18.93
N ASP A 151 -8.06 3.11 -20.22
CA ASP A 151 -6.98 3.48 -21.13
C ASP A 151 -6.37 4.81 -20.65
N ASP A 152 -5.04 4.91 -20.64
CA ASP A 152 -4.27 5.99 -20.04
C ASP A 152 -4.36 6.11 -18.50
N GLY A 153 -5.12 5.25 -17.82
CA GLY A 153 -5.15 5.17 -16.36
C GLY A 153 -3.81 4.75 -15.77
N ILE A 154 -3.58 5.07 -14.51
CA ILE A 154 -2.30 4.83 -13.85
C ILE A 154 -2.42 3.93 -12.62
N ILE A 155 -1.40 3.09 -12.40
CA ILE A 155 -1.11 2.49 -11.12
C ILE A 155 -0.09 3.37 -10.39
N PHE A 156 -0.34 3.60 -9.11
CA PHE A 156 0.52 4.32 -8.19
C PHE A 156 0.90 3.41 -7.02
N ILE A 157 2.19 3.18 -6.81
CA ILE A 157 2.73 2.37 -5.72
C ILE A 157 3.58 3.29 -4.84
N CYS A 158 3.39 3.21 -3.51
CA CYS A 158 4.17 3.99 -2.55
C CYS A 158 4.59 3.11 -1.37
N ASN A 159 5.89 2.99 -1.16
CA ASN A 159 6.50 2.06 -0.21
C ASN A 159 7.60 2.74 0.63
N GLU A 160 7.74 2.31 1.89
CA GLU A 160 8.82 2.78 2.79
C GLU A 160 10.00 1.80 2.89
N ALA A 161 9.94 0.65 2.24
CA ALA A 161 11.01 -0.33 2.24
C ALA A 161 11.64 -0.46 0.85
N ILE A 162 12.93 -0.15 0.76
CA ILE A 162 13.77 -0.35 -0.42
C ILE A 162 14.78 -1.46 -0.09
N PRO A 163 15.07 -2.40 -1.01
CA PRO A 163 16.04 -3.47 -0.75
C PRO A 163 17.40 -2.89 -0.35
N THR A 164 17.91 -3.31 0.79
CA THR A 164 19.22 -2.88 1.32
C THR A 164 20.15 -4.07 1.43
N GLU A 165 21.21 -4.07 0.63
CA GLU A 165 22.16 -5.17 0.60
C GLU A 165 22.86 -5.33 1.96
N GLY A 166 22.85 -6.56 2.50
CA GLY A 166 23.50 -6.90 3.76
C GLY A 166 22.76 -6.49 5.03
N ASP A 167 21.57 -5.89 4.93
CA ASP A 167 20.75 -5.57 6.11
C ASP A 167 20.08 -6.84 6.66
N GLN A 168 20.63 -7.34 7.76
CA GLN A 168 20.12 -8.54 8.44
C GLN A 168 18.73 -8.30 9.07
N ARG A 169 18.41 -7.08 9.51
CA ARG A 169 17.12 -6.75 10.13
C ARG A 169 16.03 -6.77 9.08
N GLN A 170 16.28 -6.17 7.90
CA GLN A 170 15.36 -6.22 6.78
C GLN A 170 15.08 -7.68 6.36
N LYS A 171 16.14 -8.52 6.31
CA LYS A 171 16.00 -9.93 6.01
C LYS A 171 15.13 -10.68 7.04
N GLU A 172 15.34 -10.44 8.33
CA GLU A 172 14.51 -11.03 9.39
C GLU A 172 13.03 -10.64 9.25
N LEU A 173 12.75 -9.39 8.87
CA LEU A 173 11.38 -8.92 8.65
C LEU A 173 10.75 -9.52 7.41
N ILE A 174 11.51 -9.61 6.30
CA ILE A 174 11.08 -10.31 5.09
C ILE A 174 10.68 -11.75 5.41
N ASP A 175 11.53 -12.47 6.15
CA ASP A 175 11.27 -13.86 6.53
C ASP A 175 10.06 -13.98 7.49
N LEU A 176 9.93 -13.05 8.46
CA LEU A 176 8.86 -13.06 9.46
C LEU A 176 7.49 -12.73 8.86
N LEU A 177 7.43 -11.74 7.98
CA LEU A 177 6.21 -11.25 7.34
C LEU A 177 5.90 -12.00 6.04
N GLU A 178 6.81 -12.85 5.56
CA GLU A 178 6.75 -13.46 4.22
C GLU A 178 6.51 -12.41 3.12
N MET A 179 7.13 -11.23 3.28
CA MET A 179 6.98 -10.11 2.37
C MET A 179 8.02 -10.14 1.25
N LYS A 180 7.74 -9.41 0.17
CA LYS A 180 8.65 -9.22 -0.95
C LYS A 180 8.93 -7.73 -1.12
N ILE A 181 10.17 -7.32 -0.95
CA ILE A 181 10.59 -5.94 -1.19
C ILE A 181 11.22 -5.86 -2.58
N TYR A 182 10.81 -4.89 -3.38
CA TYR A 182 11.26 -4.71 -4.75
C TYR A 182 12.04 -3.40 -4.90
N SER A 183 13.11 -3.44 -5.72
CA SER A 183 13.80 -2.24 -6.17
C SER A 183 12.99 -1.54 -7.27
N ASP A 184 13.36 -0.30 -7.58
CA ASP A 184 12.83 0.46 -8.71
C ASP A 184 13.03 -0.27 -10.05
N ASP A 185 14.22 -0.86 -10.28
CA ASP A 185 14.50 -1.68 -11.47
C ASP A 185 13.59 -2.91 -11.55
N GLN A 186 13.29 -3.57 -10.43
CA GLN A 186 12.39 -4.71 -10.38
C GLN A 186 10.94 -4.29 -10.65
N PHE A 187 10.49 -3.14 -10.10
CA PHE A 187 9.18 -2.59 -10.43
C PHE A 187 9.07 -2.26 -11.93
N ASP A 188 10.08 -1.61 -12.53
CA ASP A 188 10.08 -1.33 -13.97
C ASP A 188 9.95 -2.62 -14.79
N GLN A 189 10.77 -3.63 -14.48
CA GLN A 189 10.73 -4.92 -15.18
C GLN A 189 9.35 -5.58 -15.07
N PHE A 190 8.82 -5.73 -13.85
CA PHE A 190 7.59 -6.48 -13.61
C PHE A 190 6.35 -5.75 -14.11
N LEU A 191 6.30 -4.43 -14.01
CA LEU A 191 5.20 -3.63 -14.54
C LEU A 191 5.18 -3.68 -16.07
N ARG A 192 6.35 -3.65 -16.75
CA ARG A 192 6.43 -3.87 -18.19
C ARG A 192 5.96 -5.28 -18.60
N GLU A 193 6.31 -6.31 -17.82
CA GLU A 193 5.83 -7.68 -18.03
C GLU A 193 4.31 -7.77 -17.84
N ALA A 194 3.74 -6.98 -16.92
CA ALA A 194 2.30 -6.86 -16.75
C ALA A 194 1.60 -6.04 -17.84
N GLY A 195 2.37 -5.35 -18.71
CA GLY A 195 1.88 -4.60 -19.88
C GLY A 195 1.72 -3.10 -19.62
N PHE A 196 2.30 -2.56 -18.54
CA PHE A 196 2.35 -1.11 -18.29
C PHE A 196 3.46 -0.43 -19.10
N SER A 197 3.29 0.88 -19.31
CA SER A 197 4.23 1.76 -20.01
C SER A 197 4.51 3.01 -19.15
N ASP A 198 5.37 3.90 -19.64
CA ASP A 198 5.66 5.20 -19.01
C ASP A 198 5.95 5.11 -17.52
N ILE A 199 6.81 4.16 -17.13
CA ILE A 199 7.13 3.87 -15.74
C ILE A 199 8.11 4.91 -15.22
N ILE A 200 7.74 5.60 -14.15
CA ILE A 200 8.56 6.63 -13.49
C ILE A 200 8.66 6.27 -12.01
N SER A 201 9.87 6.33 -11.45
CA SER A 201 10.10 6.15 -10.02
C SER A 201 10.67 7.42 -9.38
N PHE A 202 10.28 7.64 -8.13
CA PHE A 202 10.82 8.67 -7.24
C PHE A 202 11.29 7.98 -5.97
N SER A 203 12.49 8.32 -5.52
CA SER A 203 13.03 7.78 -4.27
C SER A 203 13.55 8.89 -3.37
N LYS A 204 13.52 8.64 -2.07
CA LYS A 204 14.00 9.55 -1.04
C LYS A 204 14.49 8.74 0.14
N ASP A 205 15.58 9.18 0.76
CA ASP A 205 15.98 8.64 2.07
C ASP A 205 14.82 8.81 3.05
N GLY A 206 14.48 7.75 3.74
CA GLY A 206 13.41 7.77 4.74
C GLY A 206 13.75 8.78 5.85
N PRO A 207 12.74 9.39 6.49
CA PRO A 207 12.99 10.21 7.66
C PRO A 207 13.57 9.34 8.78
N ASP A 208 14.19 9.99 9.77
CA ASP A 208 14.42 9.35 11.07
C ASP A 208 13.06 8.96 11.68
N SER A 209 12.53 7.81 11.27
CA SER A 209 11.23 7.33 11.72
C SER A 209 11.32 6.71 13.09
N LEU A 210 10.17 6.65 13.78
CA LEU A 210 10.03 5.97 15.06
C LEU A 210 10.31 4.46 14.93
N ASP A 211 10.10 3.87 13.73
CA ASP A 211 10.40 2.49 13.36
C ASP A 211 11.60 2.40 12.40
N LYS A 212 12.79 2.72 12.91
CA LYS A 212 14.06 2.65 12.17
C LYS A 212 14.39 1.27 11.60
N GLU A 213 13.62 0.25 11.92
CA GLU A 213 13.88 -1.12 11.53
C GLU A 213 13.32 -1.50 10.16
N LEU A 214 12.24 -0.82 9.72
CA LEU A 214 11.56 -1.09 8.44
C LEU A 214 11.85 -0.06 7.37
N VAL A 215 12.01 1.21 7.76
CA VAL A 215 12.17 2.31 6.82
C VAL A 215 13.60 2.40 6.33
N THR A 216 13.86 1.87 5.16
CA THR A 216 15.17 1.97 4.49
C THR A 216 15.22 3.11 3.48
N GLY A 217 14.06 3.61 3.06
CA GLY A 217 13.89 4.70 2.11
C GLY A 217 12.46 4.73 1.58
N TRP A 218 12.04 5.83 1.02
CA TRP A 218 10.74 5.95 0.39
C TRP A 218 10.86 5.77 -1.12
N LEU A 219 9.98 4.96 -1.68
CA LEU A 219 9.91 4.69 -3.11
C LEU A 219 8.47 4.88 -3.59
N THR A 220 8.29 5.70 -4.61
CA THR A 220 7.03 5.82 -5.34
C THR A 220 7.26 5.41 -6.79
N VAL A 221 6.36 4.59 -7.33
CA VAL A 221 6.37 4.17 -8.73
C VAL A 221 5.02 4.48 -9.34
N ILE A 222 5.03 5.11 -10.51
CA ILE A 222 3.85 5.44 -11.31
C ILE A 222 4.03 4.76 -12.66
N ALA A 223 3.01 4.04 -13.12
CA ALA A 223 3.03 3.43 -14.44
C ALA A 223 1.67 3.58 -15.13
N ARG A 224 1.69 3.77 -16.45
CA ARG A 224 0.49 3.96 -17.27
C ARG A 224 0.05 2.64 -17.90
N LYS A 225 -1.26 2.42 -17.99
CA LYS A 225 -1.85 1.26 -18.66
C LYS A 225 -1.44 1.09 -20.10
#